data_2dac07ceb1b365750d75eb77ffd7aec6
#
_entry.id   2dac07ceb1b365750d75eb77ffd7aec6
#
_cell.length_a   1.000
_cell.length_b   1.000
_cell.length_c   1.000
_cell.angle_alpha   90.00
_cell.angle_beta   90.00
_cell.angle_gamma   90.00
#
_symmetry.space_group_name_H-M   'P 1'
#
loop_
_entity.id
_entity.type
_entity.pdbx_description
1 polymer ?
#
loop_
_entity_poly.entity_id
_entity_poly.type
_entity_poly.pdbx_seq_one_letter_code
_entity_poly.pdbx_strand_id
1 'polypeptide(L)'
;MLDNKFFRKISADVVMNYRKHIFDPAGGGSKAKQVDGKSYPSYSPNYKKSTGNLKVNGKPQHKKFKSSNAPVLTGDLLRDYGFQKYMTNGFSLGFKTEGAKVKRLAELGRVLSSERIPIPKSVAKFILLEANKYVMKELNKIKGGTFNV
;
A
#
# COMPACT_ATOMS: atom_id res chain seq x y z
N MET A 1 7.53 24.28 -0.84
CA MET A 1 8.03 23.80 -2.13
C MET A 1 7.27 22.60 -2.66
N LEU A 2 7.06 21.58 -1.86
CA LEU A 2 6.07 20.53 -2.17
C LEU A 2 4.67 21.09 -1.88
N ASP A 3 3.80 21.06 -2.86
CA ASP A 3 2.46 21.62 -2.80
C ASP A 3 1.37 20.61 -3.17
N ASN A 4 0.11 21.03 -3.12
CA ASN A 4 -1.02 20.17 -3.46
C ASN A 4 -0.96 19.60 -4.88
N LYS A 5 -0.35 20.30 -5.82
CA LYS A 5 -0.17 19.80 -7.20
C LYS A 5 0.73 18.57 -7.21
N PHE A 6 1.84 18.61 -6.47
CA PHE A 6 2.73 17.47 -6.29
C PHE A 6 2.00 16.30 -5.62
N PHE A 7 1.31 16.55 -4.49
CA PHE A 7 0.63 15.51 -3.73
C PHE A 7 -0.48 14.84 -4.54
N ARG A 8 -1.25 15.61 -5.31
CA ARG A 8 -2.26 15.06 -6.21
C ARG A 8 -1.66 14.17 -7.30
N LYS A 9 -0.52 14.57 -7.82
CA LYS A 9 0.18 13.80 -8.86
C LYS A 9 0.64 12.43 -8.39
N ILE A 10 1.20 12.34 -7.18
CA ILE A 10 1.81 11.09 -6.70
C ILE A 10 0.89 10.18 -5.89
N SER A 11 -0.23 10.70 -5.36
CA SER A 11 -1.07 9.95 -4.41
C SER A 11 -1.57 8.62 -4.97
N ALA A 12 -2.02 8.59 -6.21
CA ALA A 12 -2.48 7.36 -6.87
C ALA A 12 -1.35 6.35 -7.03
N ASP A 13 -0.17 6.80 -7.43
CA ASP A 13 1.01 5.93 -7.60
C ASP A 13 1.51 5.37 -6.26
N VAL A 14 1.44 6.16 -5.20
CA VAL A 14 1.78 5.70 -3.84
C VAL A 14 0.81 4.60 -3.39
N VAL A 15 -0.49 4.76 -3.62
CA VAL A 15 -1.49 3.72 -3.32
C VAL A 15 -1.18 2.44 -4.10
N MET A 16 -0.90 2.56 -5.39
CA MET A 16 -0.57 1.42 -6.25
C MET A 16 0.69 0.70 -5.77
N ASN A 17 1.74 1.43 -5.43
CA ASN A 17 2.99 0.86 -4.93
C ASN A 17 2.81 0.18 -3.58
N TYR A 18 2.02 0.76 -2.68
CA TYR A 18 1.67 0.14 -1.40
C TYR A 18 0.94 -1.19 -1.62
N ARG A 19 -0.10 -1.19 -2.44
CA ARG A 19 -0.88 -2.40 -2.76
C ARG A 19 -0.01 -3.49 -3.39
N LYS A 20 0.89 -3.10 -4.29
CA LYS A 20 1.83 -4.01 -4.93
C LYS A 20 2.74 -4.69 -3.92
N HIS A 21 3.27 -3.95 -2.95
CA HIS A 21 4.15 -4.50 -1.92
C HIS A 21 3.39 -5.41 -0.95
N ILE A 22 2.26 -4.94 -0.43
CA ILE A 22 1.52 -5.60 0.66
C ILE A 22 0.70 -6.79 0.14
N PHE A 23 0.12 -6.69 -1.04
CA PHE A 23 -0.83 -7.67 -1.56
C PHE A 23 -0.38 -8.36 -2.84
N ASP A 24 0.47 -7.73 -3.65
CA ASP A 24 0.90 -8.23 -4.97
C ASP A 24 -0.29 -8.71 -5.84
N PRO A 25 -1.23 -7.82 -6.19
CA PRO A 25 -2.44 -8.23 -6.90
C PRO A 25 -2.16 -8.80 -8.30
N ALA A 26 -1.15 -8.31 -9.00
CA ALA A 26 -0.78 -8.81 -10.32
C ALA A 26 -0.24 -10.25 -10.27
N GLY A 27 0.53 -10.59 -9.23
CA GLY A 27 1.11 -11.92 -9.02
C GLY A 27 0.27 -12.85 -8.16
N GLY A 28 -0.98 -12.49 -7.84
CA GLY A 28 -1.85 -13.28 -6.98
C GLY A 28 -1.28 -13.46 -5.56
N GLY A 29 -0.52 -12.49 -5.07
CA GLY A 29 0.06 -12.50 -3.75
C GLY A 29 1.39 -13.24 -3.62
N SER A 30 1.92 -13.80 -4.71
CA SER A 30 3.17 -14.60 -4.66
C SER A 30 4.39 -13.82 -4.17
N LYS A 31 4.44 -12.53 -4.44
CA LYS A 31 5.52 -11.62 -4.04
C LYS A 31 5.13 -10.66 -2.92
N ALA A 32 3.92 -10.82 -2.35
CA ALA A 32 3.44 -9.98 -1.27
C ALA A 32 4.33 -10.08 -0.04
N LYS A 33 4.59 -8.93 0.58
CA LYS A 33 5.40 -8.80 1.79
C LYS A 33 4.68 -7.96 2.82
N GLN A 34 4.99 -8.20 4.09
CA GLN A 34 4.58 -7.33 5.18
C GLN A 34 5.21 -5.94 5.02
N VAL A 35 4.72 -4.97 5.77
CA VAL A 35 5.20 -3.59 5.72
C VAL A 35 6.70 -3.46 6.02
N ASP A 36 7.26 -4.35 6.84
CA ASP A 36 8.69 -4.40 7.17
C ASP A 36 9.54 -5.18 6.15
N GLY A 37 8.93 -5.72 5.09
CA GLY A 37 9.59 -6.51 4.06
C GLY A 37 9.68 -8.01 4.34
N LYS A 38 9.24 -8.47 5.50
CA LYS A 38 9.20 -9.91 5.82
C LYS A 38 8.09 -10.62 5.05
N SER A 39 8.30 -11.89 4.77
CA SER A 39 7.26 -12.74 4.19
C SER A 39 6.11 -12.93 5.16
N TYR A 40 4.90 -13.10 4.61
CA TYR A 40 3.76 -13.49 5.44
C TYR A 40 3.92 -14.92 5.94
N PRO A 41 3.54 -15.21 7.20
CA PRO A 41 3.51 -16.58 7.68
C PRO A 41 2.49 -17.40 6.88
N SER A 42 2.78 -18.68 6.70
CA SER A 42 1.86 -19.59 6.02
C SER A 42 0.59 -19.77 6.81
N TYR A 43 -0.54 -19.85 6.11
CA TYR A 43 -1.79 -20.32 6.70
C TYR A 43 -1.71 -21.83 6.95
N SER A 44 -2.43 -22.32 7.97
CA SER A 44 -2.54 -23.76 8.21
C SER A 44 -3.17 -24.45 7.00
N PRO A 45 -2.82 -25.73 6.72
CA PRO A 45 -3.46 -26.50 5.64
C PRO A 45 -4.98 -26.58 5.78
N ASN A 46 -5.47 -26.73 7.01
CA ASN A 46 -6.92 -26.76 7.28
C ASN A 46 -7.60 -25.43 6.95
N TYR A 47 -6.98 -24.31 7.28
CA TYR A 47 -7.50 -22.98 6.92
C TYR A 47 -7.56 -22.80 5.40
N LYS A 48 -6.50 -23.14 4.69
CA LYS A 48 -6.46 -23.06 3.21
C LYS A 48 -7.54 -23.92 2.56
N LYS A 49 -7.73 -25.13 3.06
CA LYS A 49 -8.75 -26.06 2.58
C LYS A 49 -10.16 -25.53 2.85
N SER A 50 -10.43 -25.03 4.05
CA SER A 50 -11.74 -24.53 4.45
C SER A 50 -12.15 -23.27 3.70
N THR A 51 -11.18 -22.35 3.42
CA THR A 51 -11.46 -21.10 2.72
C THR A 51 -11.64 -21.25 1.21
N GLY A 52 -11.23 -22.38 0.63
CA GLY A 52 -11.35 -22.63 -0.81
C GLY A 52 -12.76 -22.49 -1.36
N ASN A 53 -13.77 -22.88 -0.57
CA ASN A 53 -15.19 -22.82 -0.94
C ASN A 53 -15.99 -21.83 -0.06
N LEU A 54 -15.31 -21.08 0.81
CA LEU A 54 -15.96 -20.18 1.75
C LEU A 54 -16.45 -18.92 1.04
N LYS A 55 -17.69 -18.52 1.37
CA LYS A 55 -18.19 -17.18 1.06
C LYS A 55 -18.14 -16.33 2.32
N VAL A 56 -17.54 -15.16 2.23
CA VAL A 56 -17.49 -14.18 3.31
C VAL A 56 -18.42 -13.02 2.94
N ASN A 57 -19.44 -12.78 3.76
CA ASN A 57 -20.47 -11.77 3.46
C ASN A 57 -21.08 -11.93 2.05
N GLY A 58 -21.34 -13.18 1.66
CA GLY A 58 -21.89 -13.53 0.35
C GLY A 58 -20.90 -13.49 -0.81
N LYS A 59 -19.65 -13.05 -0.57
CA LYS A 59 -18.63 -12.96 -1.62
C LYS A 59 -17.72 -14.19 -1.64
N PRO A 60 -17.40 -14.74 -2.83
CA PRO A 60 -16.46 -15.85 -2.94
C PRO A 60 -15.02 -15.39 -2.68
N GLN A 61 -14.16 -16.35 -2.34
CA GLN A 61 -12.72 -16.10 -2.25
C GLN A 61 -12.17 -15.61 -3.58
N HIS A 62 -11.24 -14.65 -3.52
CA HIS A 62 -10.57 -14.13 -4.72
C HIS A 62 -9.70 -15.22 -5.36
N LYS A 63 -10.04 -15.65 -6.57
CA LYS A 63 -9.42 -16.81 -7.25
C LYS A 63 -7.90 -16.75 -7.38
N LYS A 64 -7.36 -15.56 -7.67
CA LYS A 64 -5.91 -15.34 -7.84
C LYS A 64 -5.10 -15.58 -6.56
N PHE A 65 -5.73 -15.48 -5.40
CA PHE A 65 -5.04 -15.53 -4.10
C PHE A 65 -5.23 -16.85 -3.34
N LYS A 66 -5.86 -17.84 -3.96
CA LYS A 66 -6.21 -19.11 -3.29
C LYS A 66 -5.03 -19.83 -2.63
N SER A 67 -3.86 -19.78 -3.24
CA SER A 67 -2.64 -20.43 -2.73
C SER A 67 -1.67 -19.46 -2.05
N SER A 68 -2.04 -18.19 -1.95
CA SER A 68 -1.19 -17.15 -1.38
C SER A 68 -1.27 -17.09 0.14
N ASN A 69 -0.20 -16.63 0.77
CA ASN A 69 -0.18 -16.26 2.19
C ASN A 69 -0.55 -14.78 2.41
N ALA A 70 -0.75 -13.99 1.36
CA ALA A 70 -1.19 -12.61 1.46
C ALA A 70 -2.57 -12.52 2.12
N PRO A 71 -2.86 -11.45 2.87
CA PRO A 71 -4.14 -11.30 3.59
C PRO A 71 -5.26 -10.86 2.64
N VAL A 72 -5.51 -11.64 1.60
CA VAL A 72 -6.55 -11.37 0.60
C VAL A 72 -7.48 -12.58 0.51
N LEU A 73 -8.66 -12.46 1.09
CA LEU A 73 -9.69 -13.48 0.99
C LEU A 73 -10.69 -13.13 -0.13
N THR A 74 -11.35 -12.00 -0.03
CA THR A 74 -12.34 -11.51 -1.02
C THR A 74 -11.84 -10.32 -1.85
N GLY A 75 -10.73 -9.71 -1.45
CA GLY A 75 -10.17 -8.49 -2.03
C GLY A 75 -10.71 -7.20 -1.41
N ASP A 76 -11.61 -7.27 -0.44
CA ASP A 76 -12.17 -6.07 0.21
C ASP A 76 -11.09 -5.27 0.92
N LEU A 77 -10.21 -5.92 1.67
CA LEU A 77 -9.10 -5.30 2.37
C LEU A 77 -8.12 -4.60 1.40
N LEU A 78 -7.81 -5.24 0.30
CA LEU A 78 -6.96 -4.69 -0.76
C LEU A 78 -7.56 -3.41 -1.35
N ARG A 79 -8.86 -3.41 -1.65
CA ARG A 79 -9.57 -2.27 -2.22
C ARG A 79 -9.79 -1.15 -1.24
N ASP A 80 -9.82 -1.45 0.06
CA ASP A 80 -10.09 -0.48 1.12
C ASP A 80 -8.95 0.53 1.33
N TYR A 81 -7.71 0.13 1.05
CA TYR A 81 -6.57 1.04 1.15
C TYR A 81 -6.59 2.08 0.04
N GLY A 82 -6.54 3.33 0.42
CA GLY A 82 -6.55 4.41 -0.57
C GLY A 82 -6.35 5.79 0.02
N PHE A 83 -6.56 6.77 -0.82
CA PHE A 83 -6.50 8.17 -0.47
C PHE A 83 -7.63 8.55 0.50
N GLN A 84 -7.32 9.31 1.53
CA GLN A 84 -8.27 9.82 2.51
C GLN A 84 -8.47 11.33 2.38
N LYS A 85 -7.41 12.12 2.49
CA LYS A 85 -7.52 13.59 2.39
C LYS A 85 -6.18 14.24 2.05
N TYR A 86 -6.25 15.44 1.50
CA TYR A 86 -5.11 16.34 1.40
C TYR A 86 -4.96 17.17 2.66
N MET A 87 -3.73 17.49 3.00
CA MET A 87 -3.35 18.39 4.09
C MET A 87 -2.44 19.48 3.52
N THR A 88 -2.16 20.52 4.30
CA THR A 88 -1.29 21.63 3.89
C THR A 88 0.09 21.14 3.42
N ASN A 89 0.68 20.20 4.14
CA ASN A 89 2.05 19.70 3.90
C ASN A 89 2.08 18.24 3.45
N GLY A 90 0.97 17.70 2.94
CA GLY A 90 0.95 16.30 2.55
C GLY A 90 -0.42 15.78 2.18
N PHE A 91 -0.56 14.47 2.27
CA PHE A 91 -1.81 13.76 2.08
C PHE A 91 -1.87 12.55 3.00
N SER A 92 -3.07 12.10 3.28
CA SER A 92 -3.31 10.94 4.13
C SER A 92 -3.78 9.77 3.28
N LEU A 93 -3.17 8.62 3.48
CA LEU A 93 -3.56 7.34 2.91
C LEU A 93 -3.85 6.36 4.04
N GLY A 94 -4.68 5.38 3.77
CA GLY A 94 -4.94 4.34 4.76
C GLY A 94 -6.11 3.46 4.39
N PHE A 95 -6.46 2.60 5.33
CA PHE A 95 -7.65 1.76 5.25
C PHE A 95 -8.86 2.59 5.71
N LYS A 96 -9.88 2.68 4.85
CA LYS A 96 -11.04 3.56 5.08
C LYS A 96 -12.04 2.96 6.07
N THR A 97 -12.32 1.66 5.95
CA THR A 97 -13.34 0.96 6.73
C THR A 97 -12.83 -0.30 7.43
N GLU A 98 -11.69 -0.84 7.00
CA GLU A 98 -11.16 -2.13 7.44
C GLU A 98 -10.03 -2.03 8.46
N GLY A 99 -9.85 -0.87 9.11
CA GLY A 99 -8.77 -0.62 10.07
C GLY A 99 -8.73 -1.61 11.24
N ALA A 100 -9.89 -2.02 11.76
CA ALA A 100 -9.98 -3.02 12.83
C ALA A 100 -9.45 -4.39 12.37
N LYS A 101 -9.73 -4.76 11.12
CA LYS A 101 -9.23 -6.00 10.52
C LYS A 101 -7.71 -5.96 10.35
N VAL A 102 -7.14 -4.83 9.94
CA VAL A 102 -5.69 -4.62 9.84
C VAL A 102 -5.02 -4.79 11.21
N LYS A 103 -5.59 -4.23 12.26
CA LYS A 103 -5.10 -4.38 13.63
C LYS A 103 -5.11 -5.83 14.09
N ARG A 104 -6.20 -6.54 13.84
CA ARG A 104 -6.31 -7.96 14.17
C ARG A 104 -5.30 -8.83 13.41
N LEU A 105 -5.08 -8.55 12.13
CA LEU A 105 -4.06 -9.24 11.33
C LEU A 105 -2.66 -9.04 11.90
N ALA A 106 -2.35 -7.83 12.37
CA ALA A 106 -1.06 -7.54 13.02
C ALA A 106 -0.87 -8.39 14.28
N GLU A 107 -1.90 -8.56 15.09
CA GLU A 107 -1.88 -9.45 16.27
C GLU A 107 -1.62 -10.92 15.88
N LEU A 108 -1.98 -11.32 14.68
CA LEU A 108 -1.75 -12.66 14.12
C LEU A 108 -0.43 -12.78 13.32
N GLY A 109 0.44 -11.80 13.43
CA GLY A 109 1.74 -11.81 12.75
C GLY A 109 1.69 -11.38 11.28
N ARG A 110 0.61 -10.76 10.83
CA ARG A 110 0.44 -10.20 9.46
C ARG A 110 0.33 -8.69 9.54
N VAL A 111 1.46 -7.99 9.47
CA VAL A 111 1.54 -6.55 9.67
C VAL A 111 1.50 -5.82 8.33
N LEU A 112 0.38 -5.18 8.03
CA LEU A 112 0.17 -4.40 6.80
C LEU A 112 0.61 -2.94 6.97
N SER A 113 0.47 -2.42 8.17
CA SER A 113 0.87 -1.07 8.57
C SER A 113 0.99 -1.01 10.09
N SER A 114 1.87 -0.18 10.61
CA SER A 114 2.02 0.07 12.04
C SER A 114 2.38 1.53 12.30
N GLU A 115 2.27 1.98 13.54
CA GLU A 115 2.70 3.33 13.90
C GLU A 115 4.19 3.54 13.62
N ARG A 116 5.00 2.53 13.91
CA ARG A 116 6.44 2.58 13.69
C ARG A 116 6.84 2.50 12.23
N ILE A 117 6.16 1.66 11.46
CA ILE A 117 6.40 1.46 10.03
C ILE A 117 5.05 1.55 9.30
N PRO A 118 4.57 2.78 9.01
CA PRO A 118 3.25 2.95 8.38
C PRO A 118 3.22 2.54 6.90
N ILE A 119 4.35 2.63 6.21
CA ILE A 119 4.48 2.28 4.79
C ILE A 119 5.77 1.47 4.56
N PRO A 120 5.80 0.62 3.53
CA PRO A 120 7.03 -0.09 3.16
C PRO A 120 8.16 0.84 2.76
N LYS A 121 9.39 0.42 3.02
CA LYS A 121 10.60 1.18 2.64
C LYS A 121 10.67 1.50 1.15
N SER A 122 10.21 0.58 0.30
CA SER A 122 10.13 0.79 -1.15
C SER A 122 9.19 1.93 -1.53
N VAL A 123 8.06 2.06 -0.84
CA VAL A 123 7.10 3.15 -1.02
C VAL A 123 7.69 4.48 -0.55
N ALA A 124 8.35 4.48 0.61
CA ALA A 124 9.04 5.67 1.13
C ALA A 124 10.13 6.15 0.16
N LYS A 125 10.92 5.24 -0.41
CA LYS A 125 11.92 5.58 -1.44
C LYS A 125 11.30 6.17 -2.69
N PHE A 126 10.17 5.63 -3.15
CA PHE A 126 9.43 6.15 -4.29
C PHE A 126 9.00 7.60 -4.05
N ILE A 127 8.39 7.87 -2.89
CA ILE A 127 7.94 9.23 -2.53
C ILE A 127 9.14 10.21 -2.54
N LEU A 128 10.24 9.82 -1.92
CA LEU A 128 11.44 10.66 -1.85
C LEU A 128 12.02 10.95 -3.23
N LEU A 129 12.08 9.94 -4.09
CA LEU A 129 12.57 10.08 -5.47
C LEU A 129 11.70 11.04 -6.29
N GLU A 130 10.38 10.89 -6.20
CA GLU A 130 9.44 11.77 -6.90
C GLU A 130 9.47 13.20 -6.35
N ALA A 131 9.63 13.37 -5.03
CA ALA A 131 9.81 14.67 -4.39
C ALA A 131 11.07 15.37 -4.91
N ASN A 132 12.18 14.65 -4.98
CA ASN A 132 13.44 15.19 -5.52
C ASN A 132 13.31 15.62 -6.99
N LYS A 133 12.68 14.79 -7.82
CA LYS A 133 12.42 15.14 -9.22
C LYS A 133 11.57 16.41 -9.36
N TYR A 134 10.53 16.53 -8.54
CA TYR A 134 9.65 17.71 -8.55
C TYR A 134 10.41 18.97 -8.15
N VAL A 135 11.15 18.93 -7.05
CA VAL A 135 11.97 20.05 -6.55
C VAL A 135 13.00 20.49 -7.59
N MET A 136 13.71 19.54 -8.20
CA MET A 136 14.70 19.85 -9.24
C MET A 136 14.06 20.49 -10.48
N LYS A 137 12.87 20.03 -10.87
CA LYS A 137 12.13 20.63 -11.99
C LYS A 137 11.72 22.07 -11.68
N GLU A 138 11.25 22.36 -10.48
CA GLU A 138 10.88 23.71 -10.06
C GLU A 138 12.12 24.62 -9.96
N LEU A 139 13.23 24.12 -9.41
CA LEU A 139 14.51 24.85 -9.37
C LEU A 139 15.04 25.18 -10.77
N ASN A 140 14.93 24.25 -11.72
CA ASN A 140 15.36 24.48 -13.11
C ASN A 140 14.53 25.55 -13.80
N LYS A 141 13.26 25.69 -13.50
CA LYS A 141 12.43 26.80 -13.99
C LYS A 141 12.96 28.16 -13.49
N ILE A 142 13.34 28.25 -12.23
CA ILE A 142 13.93 29.46 -11.64
C ILE A 142 15.28 29.76 -12.27
N LYS A 143 16.15 28.76 -12.42
CA LYS A 143 17.47 28.90 -13.07
C LYS A 143 17.37 29.39 -14.51
N GLY A 144 16.40 28.84 -15.28
CA GLY A 144 16.15 29.28 -16.65
C GLY A 144 15.76 30.75 -16.76
N GLY A 145 15.23 31.33 -15.68
CA GLY A 145 14.92 32.75 -15.60
C GLY A 145 16.11 33.61 -15.22
N THR A 146 16.61 33.48 -14.02
CA THR A 146 17.57 34.44 -13.45
C THR A 146 18.55 33.87 -12.44
N PHE A 147 18.49 32.61 -12.14
CA PHE A 147 19.22 32.01 -11.04
C PHE A 147 20.45 31.25 -11.54
N ASN A 148 21.64 31.80 -11.27
CA ASN A 148 22.93 31.15 -11.56
C ASN A 148 23.55 30.62 -10.27
N VAL A 149 23.68 29.35 -10.18
CA VAL A 149 24.42 28.71 -9.09
C VAL A 149 25.58 27.92 -9.66
#